data_fbc6d73c0c82facc927d25274e506079
#
_entry.id   fbc6d73c0c82facc927d25274e506079
#
_cell.length_a   1.000
_cell.length_b   1.000
_cell.length_c   1.000
_cell.angle_alpha   90.00
_cell.angle_beta   90.00
_cell.angle_gamma   90.00
#
_symmetry.space_group_name_H-M   'P 1'
#
loop_
_entity.id
_entity.type
_entity.pdbx_description
1 polymer ?
#
loop_
_entity_poly.entity_id
_entity_poly.type
_entity_poly.pdbx_seq_one_letter_code
_entity_poly.pdbx_strand_id
1 'polypeptide(L)'
;MLNHLKQRFGSRRTGGHGGLDIARHIGPGLLVTVGFIDPGNWASNMAAGSQFGYALLWIVTLSTIMLIVLQHNAAHLGIATGACLAEASTRYLPRFVGRTVLASAYLATIATAMAEVLGGAIALQMLFGLPVRAGCVIVAAVSMAMLMTNSYKHAERWIIAFVGVVGLSFLAELALVKVDWPQAAASWITPSMPTGSAAIIVSVLGAVVMPHNLFLHSEVIQSMHFEGQGEQVIEERLRYELFDTLFSMGVGWAINSAMVILAATTFFAHGMVVDDLAVAAATLSPILGPASSTIFAVALLFAGLSSSVTAGMAAGTITAGMFDEEYDIHDRHSSVGVAACFAGAVAACLVVPNPFEGLIWSQALLSLQLPITVFVLIRLTSSPRVMGKFANSRPLNALLVGIGAIVTILDVVLLAGM
;
A
#
# COMPACT_ATOMS: atom_id res chain seq x y z
N MET A 1 -6.02 18.49 -3.75
CA MET A 1 -4.81 17.69 -3.94
C MET A 1 -4.35 17.71 -5.40
N LEU A 2 -5.19 17.35 -6.34
CA LEU A 2 -4.90 17.26 -7.77
C LEU A 2 -4.47 18.58 -8.42
N ASN A 3 -5.09 19.71 -8.07
CA ASN A 3 -4.75 21.02 -8.65
C ASN A 3 -3.36 21.55 -8.26
N HIS A 4 -2.79 21.11 -7.15
CA HIS A 4 -1.43 21.52 -6.75
C HIS A 4 -0.35 20.63 -7.37
N LEU A 5 -0.66 19.37 -7.64
CA LEU A 5 0.19 18.52 -8.49
C LEU A 5 0.19 19.11 -9.91
N LYS A 6 -0.97 19.51 -10.44
CA LYS A 6 -1.05 20.25 -11.72
C LYS A 6 -0.17 21.51 -11.77
N GLN A 7 -0.14 22.34 -10.69
CA GLN A 7 0.70 23.53 -10.64
C GLN A 7 2.20 23.21 -10.48
N ARG A 8 2.56 22.13 -9.78
CA ARG A 8 3.95 21.78 -9.53
C ARG A 8 4.60 21.07 -10.73
N PHE A 9 3.83 20.30 -11.51
CA PHE A 9 4.31 19.52 -12.64
C PHE A 9 3.92 20.09 -14.01
N GLY A 10 2.82 20.85 -14.11
CA GLY A 10 2.31 21.39 -15.39
C GLY A 10 2.97 22.68 -15.89
N SER A 11 3.78 23.39 -15.09
CA SER A 11 4.25 24.74 -15.43
C SER A 11 5.75 24.85 -15.79
N ARG A 12 6.52 23.76 -15.94
CA ARG A 12 7.95 23.85 -16.25
C ARG A 12 8.30 23.22 -17.59
N ARG A 13 8.57 24.10 -18.54
CA ARG A 13 9.19 23.84 -19.84
C ARG A 13 10.56 23.18 -19.68
N THR A 14 10.78 22.21 -20.53
CA THR A 14 12.00 21.46 -20.84
C THR A 14 13.28 22.29 -20.87
N GLY A 15 14.34 21.80 -20.22
CA GLY A 15 15.71 22.24 -20.41
C GLY A 15 16.62 21.83 -19.26
N GLY A 16 17.37 20.73 -19.40
CA GLY A 16 18.48 20.41 -18.52
C GLY A 16 18.54 18.95 -18.06
N HIS A 17 19.39 18.16 -18.68
CA HIS A 17 19.65 16.77 -18.34
C HIS A 17 20.66 16.71 -17.17
N GLY A 18 20.19 16.69 -15.93
CA GLY A 18 21.05 16.53 -14.76
C GLY A 18 20.34 15.79 -13.62
N GLY A 19 21.08 15.03 -12.81
CA GLY A 19 20.55 14.24 -11.69
C GLY A 19 19.70 15.01 -10.68
N LEU A 20 19.74 16.35 -10.66
CA LEU A 20 18.86 17.23 -9.87
C LEU A 20 17.43 17.32 -10.45
N ASP A 21 17.21 17.00 -11.72
CA ASP A 21 15.86 16.99 -12.29
C ASP A 21 15.08 15.74 -11.89
N ILE A 22 15.74 14.62 -11.67
CA ILE A 22 15.11 13.39 -11.13
C ILE A 22 14.54 13.66 -9.75
N ALA A 23 15.30 14.31 -8.86
CA ALA A 23 14.84 14.66 -7.52
C ALA A 23 13.61 15.61 -7.46
N ARG A 24 13.34 16.35 -8.56
CA ARG A 24 12.16 17.22 -8.67
C ARG A 24 10.89 16.49 -9.09
N HIS A 25 11.04 15.29 -9.65
CA HIS A 25 9.94 14.44 -10.12
C HIS A 25 9.58 13.33 -9.13
N ILE A 26 10.36 13.16 -8.05
CA ILE A 26 10.03 12.30 -6.92
C ILE A 26 8.83 12.92 -6.19
N GLY A 27 7.66 12.37 -6.34
CA GLY A 27 6.46 12.91 -5.71
C GLY A 27 5.30 11.92 -5.65
N PRO A 28 4.80 11.39 -6.76
CA PRO A 28 3.69 10.44 -6.75
C PRO A 28 4.05 9.11 -6.09
N GLY A 29 5.23 8.55 -6.39
CA GLY A 29 5.72 7.32 -5.78
C GLY A 29 6.01 7.49 -4.29
N LEU A 30 6.57 8.64 -3.86
CA LEU A 30 6.80 8.91 -2.44
C LEU A 30 5.47 9.04 -1.67
N LEU A 31 4.44 9.62 -2.26
CA LEU A 31 3.09 9.68 -1.67
C LEU A 31 2.52 8.28 -1.44
N VAL A 32 2.73 7.39 -2.42
CA VAL A 32 2.32 5.99 -2.33
C VAL A 32 3.21 5.24 -1.33
N THR A 33 4.51 5.56 -1.21
CA THR A 33 5.43 4.93 -0.23
C THR A 33 5.01 5.18 1.21
N VAL A 34 4.46 6.35 1.52
CA VAL A 34 3.87 6.61 2.84
C VAL A 34 2.71 5.64 3.10
N GLY A 35 1.97 5.24 2.06
CA GLY A 35 0.93 4.21 2.15
C GLY A 35 1.47 2.78 2.38
N PHE A 36 2.77 2.52 2.20
CA PHE A 36 3.40 1.20 2.47
C PHE A 36 4.00 1.08 3.87
N ILE A 37 4.05 2.15 4.64
CA ILE A 37 4.45 2.12 6.05
C ILE A 37 3.20 2.29 6.90
N ASP A 38 2.24 1.42 6.65
CA ASP A 38 0.92 1.39 7.28
C ASP A 38 0.85 0.38 8.43
N PRO A 39 -0.17 0.48 9.30
CA PRO A 39 -0.35 -0.42 10.43
C PRO A 39 -0.46 -1.90 10.03
N GLY A 40 -1.05 -2.22 8.87
CA GLY A 40 -1.18 -3.58 8.36
C GLY A 40 0.17 -4.22 8.03
N ASN A 41 1.05 -3.46 7.34
CA ASN A 41 2.44 -3.87 7.09
C ASN A 41 3.22 -4.07 8.39
N TRP A 42 3.05 -3.16 9.36
CA TRP A 42 3.74 -3.30 10.65
C TRP A 42 3.35 -4.59 11.35
N ALA A 43 2.04 -4.88 11.45
CA ALA A 43 1.56 -6.11 12.07
C ALA A 43 2.05 -7.37 11.34
N SER A 44 1.94 -7.40 10.00
CA SER A 44 2.34 -8.55 9.17
C SER A 44 3.84 -8.83 9.26
N ASN A 45 4.69 -7.79 9.21
CA ASN A 45 6.14 -7.93 9.30
C ASN A 45 6.60 -8.34 10.70
N MET A 46 6.00 -7.77 11.76
CA MET A 46 6.29 -8.18 13.14
C MET A 46 5.85 -9.62 13.41
N ALA A 47 4.69 -10.04 12.92
CA ALA A 47 4.24 -11.42 13.00
C ALA A 47 5.17 -12.36 12.22
N ALA A 48 5.58 -12.00 11.00
CA ALA A 48 6.51 -12.78 10.19
C ALA A 48 7.85 -13.02 10.92
N GLY A 49 8.45 -11.95 11.42
CA GLY A 49 9.74 -12.03 12.12
C GLY A 49 9.64 -12.75 13.46
N SER A 50 8.64 -12.46 14.29
CA SER A 50 8.50 -13.04 15.64
C SER A 50 8.08 -14.51 15.64
N GLN A 51 7.35 -14.98 14.61
CA GLN A 51 6.88 -16.36 14.54
C GLN A 51 7.82 -17.26 13.72
N PHE A 52 8.48 -16.73 12.68
CA PHE A 52 9.22 -17.53 11.71
C PHE A 52 10.69 -17.09 11.53
N GLY A 53 11.17 -16.16 12.35
CA GLY A 53 12.53 -15.64 12.25
C GLY A 53 12.79 -15.00 10.89
N TYR A 54 13.90 -15.33 10.25
CA TYR A 54 14.25 -14.81 8.93
C TYR A 54 13.53 -15.51 7.77
N ALA A 55 12.87 -16.65 8.03
CA ALA A 55 12.37 -17.55 6.99
C ALA A 55 11.42 -16.91 5.97
N LEU A 56 10.76 -15.80 6.32
CA LEU A 56 9.78 -15.11 5.48
C LEU A 56 10.32 -13.83 4.81
N LEU A 57 11.62 -13.54 4.87
CA LEU A 57 12.20 -12.36 4.19
C LEU A 57 12.04 -12.42 2.66
N TRP A 58 12.00 -13.61 2.07
CA TRP A 58 11.80 -13.76 0.63
C TRP A 58 10.47 -13.22 0.14
N ILE A 59 9.40 -13.32 0.94
CA ILE A 59 8.09 -12.80 0.51
C ILE A 59 8.08 -11.27 0.50
N VAL A 60 8.80 -10.60 1.41
CA VAL A 60 8.97 -9.15 1.38
C VAL A 60 9.64 -8.72 0.08
N THR A 61 10.72 -9.43 -0.33
CA THR A 61 11.43 -9.15 -1.57
C THR A 61 10.56 -9.44 -2.80
N LEU A 62 9.92 -10.61 -2.84
CA LEU A 62 9.07 -11.00 -3.96
C LEU A 62 7.89 -10.04 -4.12
N SER A 63 7.19 -9.71 -3.03
CA SER A 63 6.06 -8.78 -3.05
C SER A 63 6.47 -7.39 -3.54
N THR A 64 7.64 -6.90 -3.10
CA THR A 64 8.16 -5.60 -3.56
C THR A 64 8.46 -5.60 -5.07
N ILE A 65 9.08 -6.67 -5.59
CA ILE A 65 9.33 -6.82 -7.04
C ILE A 65 8.00 -6.86 -7.81
N MET A 66 7.03 -7.63 -7.33
CA MET A 66 5.70 -7.69 -7.93
C MET A 66 5.03 -6.32 -7.95
N LEU A 67 5.08 -5.60 -6.82
CA LEU A 67 4.51 -4.27 -6.69
C LEU A 67 5.09 -3.29 -7.69
N ILE A 68 6.43 -3.23 -7.82
CA ILE A 68 7.11 -2.35 -8.78
C ILE A 68 6.55 -2.58 -10.19
N VAL A 69 6.44 -3.84 -10.61
CA VAL A 69 5.93 -4.17 -11.95
C VAL A 69 4.47 -3.82 -12.12
N LEU A 70 3.63 -4.13 -11.14
CA LEU A 70 2.19 -3.88 -11.19
C LEU A 70 1.87 -2.38 -11.13
N GLN A 71 2.55 -1.64 -10.24
CA GLN A 71 2.35 -0.21 -10.07
C GLN A 71 2.80 0.57 -11.31
N HIS A 72 3.98 0.24 -11.87
CA HIS A 72 4.41 0.81 -13.13
C HIS A 72 3.43 0.52 -14.27
N ASN A 73 2.86 -0.70 -14.32
CA ASN A 73 1.89 -1.06 -15.34
C ASN A 73 0.53 -0.35 -15.14
N ALA A 74 0.11 -0.07 -13.90
CA ALA A 74 -1.06 0.74 -13.61
C ALA A 74 -0.85 2.21 -13.99
N ALA A 75 0.33 2.76 -13.72
CA ALA A 75 0.72 4.10 -14.17
C ALA A 75 0.78 4.18 -15.70
N HIS A 76 1.31 3.15 -16.35
CA HIS A 76 1.35 3.05 -17.81
C HIS A 76 -0.05 3.17 -18.43
N LEU A 77 -1.07 2.52 -17.83
CA LEU A 77 -2.46 2.69 -18.26
C LEU A 77 -2.89 4.16 -18.16
N GLY A 78 -2.70 4.79 -17.01
CA GLY A 78 -3.09 6.19 -16.78
C GLY A 78 -2.38 7.19 -17.72
N ILE A 79 -1.05 7.03 -17.91
CA ILE A 79 -0.23 7.91 -18.77
C ILE A 79 -0.65 7.77 -20.24
N ALA A 80 -0.84 6.53 -20.72
CA ALA A 80 -1.08 6.25 -22.12
C ALA A 80 -2.52 6.52 -22.56
N THR A 81 -3.48 6.36 -21.67
CA THR A 81 -4.92 6.39 -22.04
C THR A 81 -5.67 7.60 -21.48
N GLY A 82 -5.13 8.28 -20.47
CA GLY A 82 -5.86 9.29 -19.73
C GLY A 82 -7.04 8.74 -18.91
N ALA A 83 -7.11 7.42 -18.68
CA ALA A 83 -8.14 6.78 -17.89
C ALA A 83 -7.52 6.00 -16.73
N CYS A 84 -8.10 6.09 -15.53
CA CYS A 84 -7.69 5.27 -14.41
C CYS A 84 -8.15 3.81 -14.59
N LEU A 85 -7.63 2.90 -13.77
CA LEU A 85 -7.95 1.48 -13.84
C LEU A 85 -9.45 1.22 -13.62
N ALA A 86 -10.13 2.03 -12.78
CA ALA A 86 -11.55 1.89 -12.51
C ALA A 86 -12.41 2.29 -13.72
N GLU A 87 -12.15 3.47 -14.30
CA GLU A 87 -12.84 3.92 -15.52
C GLU A 87 -12.58 2.99 -16.71
N ALA A 88 -11.30 2.61 -16.93
CA ALA A 88 -10.94 1.69 -18.00
C ALA A 88 -11.66 0.32 -17.85
N SER A 89 -11.85 -0.15 -16.62
CA SER A 89 -12.62 -1.36 -16.34
C SER A 89 -14.08 -1.20 -16.74
N THR A 90 -14.68 -0.04 -16.49
CA THR A 90 -16.08 0.24 -16.88
C THR A 90 -16.24 0.42 -18.38
N ARG A 91 -15.31 1.14 -19.05
CA ARG A 91 -15.37 1.46 -20.49
C ARG A 91 -15.11 0.26 -21.37
N TYR A 92 -14.15 -0.60 -21.01
CA TYR A 92 -13.61 -1.62 -21.92
C TYR A 92 -13.94 -3.06 -21.56
N LEU A 93 -14.47 -3.34 -20.35
CA LEU A 93 -14.90 -4.68 -19.97
C LEU A 93 -16.42 -4.85 -20.15
N PRO A 94 -16.92 -6.10 -20.34
CA PRO A 94 -18.35 -6.36 -20.27
C PRO A 94 -18.93 -5.87 -18.94
N ARG A 95 -20.09 -5.24 -18.96
CA ARG A 95 -20.71 -4.57 -17.79
C ARG A 95 -20.73 -5.44 -16.52
N PHE A 96 -21.05 -6.73 -16.66
CA PHE A 96 -21.05 -7.64 -15.52
C PHE A 96 -19.66 -7.84 -14.95
N VAL A 97 -18.66 -8.09 -15.81
CA VAL A 97 -17.27 -8.30 -15.38
C VAL A 97 -16.71 -7.04 -14.72
N GLY A 98 -16.84 -5.87 -15.36
CA GLY A 98 -16.36 -4.60 -14.81
C GLY A 98 -16.96 -4.30 -13.44
N ARG A 99 -18.28 -4.44 -13.30
CA ARG A 99 -18.95 -4.21 -12.00
C ARG A 99 -18.52 -5.21 -10.92
N THR A 100 -18.38 -6.48 -11.25
CA THR A 100 -17.92 -7.50 -10.28
C THR A 100 -16.50 -7.24 -9.82
N VAL A 101 -15.60 -6.88 -10.73
CA VAL A 101 -14.22 -6.50 -10.41
C VAL A 101 -14.19 -5.29 -9.49
N LEU A 102 -14.87 -4.21 -9.86
CA LEU A 102 -14.87 -2.98 -9.06
C LEU A 102 -15.55 -3.19 -7.71
N ALA A 103 -16.61 -3.99 -7.63
CA ALA A 103 -17.23 -4.36 -6.36
C ALA A 103 -16.27 -5.17 -5.46
N SER A 104 -15.53 -6.14 -6.04
CA SER A 104 -14.53 -6.90 -5.27
C SER A 104 -13.38 -6.03 -4.79
N ALA A 105 -12.89 -5.10 -5.63
CA ALA A 105 -11.87 -4.13 -5.26
C ALA A 105 -12.37 -3.18 -4.17
N TYR A 106 -13.62 -2.74 -4.24
CA TYR A 106 -14.23 -1.90 -3.21
C TYR A 106 -14.34 -2.63 -1.86
N LEU A 107 -14.74 -3.91 -1.85
CA LEU A 107 -14.75 -4.73 -0.63
C LEU A 107 -13.36 -4.90 -0.03
N ALA A 108 -12.34 -5.12 -0.86
CA ALA A 108 -10.95 -5.14 -0.42
C ALA A 108 -10.52 -3.78 0.17
N THR A 109 -10.98 -2.67 -0.42
CA THR A 109 -10.71 -1.33 0.11
C THR A 109 -11.35 -1.11 1.49
N ILE A 110 -12.52 -1.66 1.75
CA ILE A 110 -13.12 -1.66 3.10
C ILE A 110 -12.24 -2.43 4.09
N ALA A 111 -11.68 -3.58 3.70
CA ALA A 111 -10.77 -4.35 4.55
C ALA A 111 -9.49 -3.58 4.87
N THR A 112 -8.91 -2.88 3.89
CA THR A 112 -7.80 -1.96 4.12
C THR A 112 -8.20 -0.83 5.05
N ALA A 113 -9.27 -0.11 4.76
CA ALA A 113 -9.73 1.01 5.59
C ALA A 113 -9.97 0.55 7.05
N MET A 114 -10.44 -0.69 7.26
CA MET A 114 -10.54 -1.29 8.58
C MET A 114 -9.17 -1.39 9.26
N ALA A 115 -8.15 -1.89 8.54
CA ALA A 115 -6.80 -2.01 9.11
C ALA A 115 -6.22 -0.65 9.49
N GLU A 116 -6.36 0.34 8.60
CA GLU A 116 -5.81 1.68 8.81
C GLU A 116 -6.47 2.39 10.00
N VAL A 117 -7.81 2.32 10.04
CA VAL A 117 -8.61 2.86 11.15
C VAL A 117 -8.26 2.13 12.47
N LEU A 118 -8.09 0.80 12.41
CA LEU A 118 -7.74 -0.02 13.57
C LEU A 118 -6.34 0.32 14.10
N GLY A 119 -5.36 0.49 13.21
CA GLY A 119 -4.01 0.93 13.59
C GLY A 119 -3.99 2.30 14.26
N GLY A 120 -4.71 3.27 13.69
CA GLY A 120 -4.88 4.59 14.32
C GLY A 120 -5.60 4.50 15.68
N ALA A 121 -6.56 3.59 15.83
CA ALA A 121 -7.24 3.35 17.10
C ALA A 121 -6.34 2.71 18.16
N ILE A 122 -5.48 1.75 17.77
CA ILE A 122 -4.45 1.19 18.66
C ILE A 122 -3.50 2.31 19.13
N ALA A 123 -3.09 3.19 18.22
CA ALA A 123 -2.26 4.34 18.59
C ALA A 123 -2.95 5.26 19.61
N LEU A 124 -4.24 5.56 19.43
CA LEU A 124 -5.02 6.33 20.41
C LEU A 124 -5.15 5.61 21.76
N GLN A 125 -5.25 4.29 21.75
CA GLN A 125 -5.20 3.48 22.97
C GLN A 125 -3.85 3.60 23.68
N MET A 126 -2.74 3.50 22.95
CA MET A 126 -1.39 3.62 23.49
C MET A 126 -1.11 5.02 24.07
N LEU A 127 -1.59 6.09 23.41
CA LEU A 127 -1.33 7.47 23.79
C LEU A 127 -2.24 7.97 24.94
N PHE A 128 -3.51 7.59 24.89
CA PHE A 128 -4.56 8.20 25.72
C PHE A 128 -5.39 7.18 26.51
N GLY A 129 -5.12 5.88 26.38
CA GLY A 129 -5.90 4.83 27.02
C GLY A 129 -7.33 4.69 26.48
N LEU A 130 -7.61 5.23 25.29
CA LEU A 130 -8.95 5.17 24.71
C LEU A 130 -9.28 3.74 24.26
N PRO A 131 -10.53 3.25 24.49
CA PRO A 131 -10.94 1.96 23.96
C PRO A 131 -10.81 1.93 22.42
N VAL A 132 -10.24 0.84 21.87
CA VAL A 132 -10.02 0.70 20.41
C VAL A 132 -11.30 0.96 19.61
N ARG A 133 -12.46 0.46 20.07
CA ARG A 133 -13.75 0.69 19.39
C ARG A 133 -14.10 2.18 19.26
N ALA A 134 -13.85 2.97 20.29
CA ALA A 134 -14.05 4.43 20.24
C ALA A 134 -13.01 5.09 19.33
N GLY A 135 -11.75 4.64 19.42
CA GLY A 135 -10.66 5.06 18.55
C GLY A 135 -10.98 4.86 17.07
N CYS A 136 -11.57 3.73 16.68
CA CYS A 136 -11.98 3.46 15.30
C CYS A 136 -12.97 4.51 14.77
N VAL A 137 -13.97 4.87 15.55
CA VAL A 137 -14.95 5.91 15.15
C VAL A 137 -14.27 7.26 14.99
N ILE A 138 -13.38 7.62 15.93
CA ILE A 138 -12.64 8.89 15.90
C ILE A 138 -11.73 8.96 14.67
N VAL A 139 -10.92 7.92 14.41
CA VAL A 139 -10.00 7.89 13.28
C VAL A 139 -10.76 7.97 11.96
N ALA A 140 -11.84 7.19 11.79
CA ALA A 140 -12.66 7.23 10.58
C ALA A 140 -13.30 8.62 10.37
N ALA A 141 -13.84 9.23 11.43
CA ALA A 141 -14.44 10.57 11.36
C ALA A 141 -13.41 11.65 11.01
N VAL A 142 -12.21 11.60 11.62
CA VAL A 142 -11.13 12.54 11.33
C VAL A 142 -10.64 12.36 9.89
N SER A 143 -10.44 11.12 9.42
CA SER A 143 -10.00 10.84 8.05
C SER A 143 -11.03 11.31 7.02
N MET A 144 -12.32 11.11 7.30
CA MET A 144 -13.40 11.64 6.46
C MET A 144 -13.39 13.17 6.43
N ALA A 145 -13.24 13.83 7.58
CA ALA A 145 -13.13 15.28 7.67
C ALA A 145 -11.89 15.82 6.91
N MET A 146 -10.76 15.13 7.00
CA MET A 146 -9.53 15.49 6.27
C MET A 146 -9.74 15.43 4.76
N LEU A 147 -10.46 14.43 4.25
CA LEU A 147 -10.81 14.32 2.84
C LEU A 147 -11.75 15.45 2.40
N MET A 148 -12.84 15.66 3.13
CA MET A 148 -13.85 16.69 2.79
C MET A 148 -13.29 18.11 2.83
N THR A 149 -12.36 18.40 3.75
CA THR A 149 -11.75 19.74 3.91
C THR A 149 -10.47 19.93 3.12
N ASN A 150 -10.01 18.90 2.41
CA ASN A 150 -8.71 18.88 1.72
C ASN A 150 -7.51 19.25 2.63
N SER A 151 -7.65 18.97 3.93
CA SER A 151 -6.63 19.31 4.96
C SER A 151 -5.43 18.36 4.96
N TYR A 152 -5.52 17.25 4.23
CA TYR A 152 -4.45 16.24 4.13
C TYR A 152 -3.10 16.85 3.75
N LYS A 153 -3.06 17.85 2.88
CA LYS A 153 -1.81 18.53 2.45
C LYS A 153 -1.03 19.16 3.59
N HIS A 154 -1.71 19.67 4.59
CA HIS A 154 -1.05 20.27 5.75
C HIS A 154 -0.50 19.20 6.69
N ALA A 155 -1.20 18.07 6.81
CA ALA A 155 -0.76 16.93 7.62
C ALA A 155 0.36 16.11 6.94
N GLU A 156 0.42 16.07 5.60
CA GLU A 156 1.36 15.25 4.81
C GLU A 156 2.83 15.40 5.25
N ARG A 157 3.27 16.62 5.53
CA ARG A 157 4.66 16.87 5.99
C ARG A 157 4.94 16.24 7.35
N TRP A 158 3.99 16.31 8.27
CA TRP A 158 4.10 15.73 9.59
C TRP A 158 4.06 14.21 9.53
N ILE A 159 3.20 13.65 8.67
CA ILE A 159 3.10 12.23 8.38
C ILE A 159 4.46 11.71 7.88
N ILE A 160 5.01 12.32 6.83
CA ILE A 160 6.32 11.94 6.27
C ILE A 160 7.41 12.04 7.34
N ALA A 161 7.39 13.09 8.16
CA ALA A 161 8.39 13.26 9.21
C ALA A 161 8.33 12.16 10.28
N PHE A 162 7.14 11.89 10.85
CA PHE A 162 7.01 10.89 11.92
C PHE A 162 7.18 9.46 11.42
N VAL A 163 6.58 9.11 10.28
CA VAL A 163 6.74 7.79 9.66
C VAL A 163 8.21 7.60 9.23
N GLY A 164 8.83 8.65 8.69
CA GLY A 164 10.25 8.63 8.35
C GLY A 164 11.16 8.42 9.56
N VAL A 165 10.89 9.08 10.69
CA VAL A 165 11.66 8.88 11.94
C VAL A 165 11.58 7.42 12.37
N VAL A 166 10.39 6.82 12.41
CA VAL A 166 10.25 5.43 12.84
C VAL A 166 10.88 4.46 11.83
N GLY A 167 10.69 4.68 10.52
CA GLY A 167 11.34 3.85 9.49
C GLY A 167 12.87 3.90 9.60
N LEU A 168 13.44 5.10 9.77
CA LEU A 168 14.88 5.27 9.99
C LEU A 168 15.35 4.67 11.31
N SER A 169 14.51 4.72 12.35
CA SER A 169 14.83 4.08 13.64
C SER A 169 14.92 2.56 13.50
N PHE A 170 14.00 1.92 12.77
CA PHE A 170 14.09 0.48 12.48
C PHE A 170 15.39 0.13 11.73
N LEU A 171 15.79 0.93 10.75
CA LEU A 171 17.04 0.71 10.02
C LEU A 171 18.27 0.92 10.92
N ALA A 172 18.26 1.94 11.77
CA ALA A 172 19.36 2.21 12.69
C ALA A 172 19.50 1.14 13.79
N GLU A 173 18.36 0.58 14.25
CA GLU A 173 18.33 -0.50 15.25
C GLU A 173 19.05 -1.77 14.77
N LEU A 174 19.04 -2.05 13.45
CA LEU A 174 19.80 -3.16 12.89
C LEU A 174 21.31 -3.09 13.21
N ALA A 175 21.86 -1.90 13.45
CA ALA A 175 23.25 -1.73 13.84
C ALA A 175 23.50 -2.06 15.32
N LEU A 176 22.47 -2.11 16.15
CA LEU A 176 22.57 -2.34 17.60
C LEU A 176 22.29 -3.80 17.97
N VAL A 177 21.57 -4.54 17.15
CA VAL A 177 21.22 -5.96 17.39
C VAL A 177 22.21 -6.87 16.67
N LYS A 178 22.37 -8.07 17.18
CA LYS A 178 23.23 -9.10 16.56
C LYS A 178 22.43 -9.84 15.48
N VAL A 179 22.46 -9.32 14.26
CA VAL A 179 21.82 -9.94 13.10
C VAL A 179 22.71 -11.04 12.52
N ASP A 180 22.15 -12.20 12.24
CA ASP A 180 22.78 -13.22 11.40
C ASP A 180 22.62 -12.84 9.92
N TRP A 181 23.53 -11.98 9.45
CA TRP A 181 23.50 -11.47 8.07
C TRP A 181 23.62 -12.55 6.99
N PRO A 182 24.46 -13.60 7.14
CA PRO A 182 24.48 -14.72 6.20
C PRO A 182 23.12 -15.40 6.07
N GLN A 183 22.45 -15.69 7.19
CA GLN A 183 21.12 -16.30 7.19
C GLN A 183 20.07 -15.35 6.62
N ALA A 184 20.05 -14.08 7.01
CA ALA A 184 19.13 -13.08 6.49
C ALA A 184 19.30 -12.91 4.97
N ALA A 185 20.55 -12.81 4.48
CA ALA A 185 20.85 -12.67 3.06
C ALA A 185 20.37 -13.89 2.24
N ALA A 186 20.59 -15.11 2.74
CA ALA A 186 20.07 -16.31 2.12
C ALA A 186 18.53 -16.32 2.10
N SER A 187 17.90 -15.87 3.20
CA SER A 187 16.44 -15.87 3.33
C SER A 187 15.74 -14.82 2.44
N TRP A 188 16.40 -13.75 1.99
CA TRP A 188 15.81 -12.80 1.03
C TRP A 188 15.55 -13.43 -0.35
N ILE A 189 16.33 -14.43 -0.73
CA ILE A 189 16.29 -15.04 -2.08
C ILE A 189 15.82 -16.49 -2.09
N THR A 190 15.74 -17.14 -0.92
CA THR A 190 15.37 -18.56 -0.82
C THR A 190 13.93 -18.67 -0.29
N PRO A 191 12.94 -19.05 -1.13
CA PRO A 191 11.58 -19.27 -0.66
C PRO A 191 11.51 -20.40 0.37
N SER A 192 10.79 -20.16 1.45
CA SER A 192 10.55 -21.11 2.52
C SER A 192 9.11 -20.95 3.02
N MET A 193 8.44 -22.07 3.29
CA MET A 193 7.08 -22.10 3.83
C MET A 193 7.03 -22.99 5.08
N PRO A 194 7.46 -22.48 6.24
CA PRO A 194 7.33 -23.20 7.49
C PRO A 194 5.87 -23.58 7.78
N THR A 195 5.65 -24.66 8.49
CA THR A 195 4.30 -25.10 8.88
C THR A 195 3.57 -23.97 9.62
N GLY A 196 2.34 -23.63 9.19
CA GLY A 196 1.54 -22.56 9.77
C GLY A 196 1.85 -21.15 9.23
N SER A 197 2.82 -20.98 8.32
CA SER A 197 3.20 -19.64 7.80
C SER A 197 2.29 -19.10 6.71
N ALA A 198 1.38 -19.90 6.13
CA ALA A 198 0.60 -19.51 4.96
C ALA A 198 -0.17 -18.20 5.15
N ALA A 199 -0.88 -18.03 6.29
CA ALA A 199 -1.63 -16.82 6.58
C ALA A 199 -0.72 -15.58 6.66
N ILE A 200 0.46 -15.69 7.27
CA ILE A 200 1.40 -14.59 7.40
C ILE A 200 2.06 -14.27 6.04
N ILE A 201 2.41 -15.29 5.23
CA ILE A 201 2.95 -15.09 3.87
C ILE A 201 1.95 -14.30 3.02
N VAL A 202 0.68 -14.72 3.02
CA VAL A 202 -0.39 -14.05 2.24
C VAL A 202 -0.70 -12.67 2.82
N SER A 203 -0.64 -12.50 4.15
CA SER A 203 -0.77 -11.20 4.80
C SER A 203 0.35 -10.24 4.39
N VAL A 204 1.61 -10.64 4.41
CA VAL A 204 2.75 -9.82 3.95
C VAL A 204 2.60 -9.46 2.47
N LEU A 205 2.18 -10.44 1.64
CA LEU A 205 1.93 -10.19 0.22
C LEU A 205 0.83 -9.12 0.02
N GLY A 206 -0.31 -9.28 0.68
CA GLY A 206 -1.43 -8.33 0.57
C GLY A 206 -1.11 -6.95 1.13
N ALA A 207 -0.32 -6.90 2.21
CA ALA A 207 0.17 -5.67 2.81
C ALA A 207 1.12 -4.88 1.89
N VAL A 208 1.97 -5.57 1.14
CA VAL A 208 2.89 -4.92 0.19
C VAL A 208 2.19 -4.63 -1.14
N VAL A 209 1.46 -5.59 -1.73
CA VAL A 209 0.80 -5.42 -3.04
C VAL A 209 -0.68 -5.13 -2.87
N MET A 210 -0.98 -3.95 -2.42
CA MET A 210 -2.36 -3.51 -2.14
C MET A 210 -3.15 -3.27 -3.43
N PRO A 211 -4.18 -4.08 -3.77
CA PRO A 211 -4.91 -3.92 -5.03
C PRO A 211 -5.58 -2.55 -5.16
N HIS A 212 -6.13 -1.99 -4.09
CA HIS A 212 -6.77 -0.67 -4.10
C HIS A 212 -5.78 0.46 -4.42
N ASN A 213 -4.51 0.31 -4.05
CA ASN A 213 -3.46 1.27 -4.39
C ASN A 213 -3.13 1.29 -5.89
N LEU A 214 -3.34 0.19 -6.62
CA LEU A 214 -3.20 0.18 -8.08
C LEU A 214 -4.27 1.04 -8.74
N PHE A 215 -5.51 1.02 -8.22
CA PHE A 215 -6.59 1.90 -8.67
C PHE A 215 -6.25 3.36 -8.35
N LEU A 216 -5.88 3.66 -7.11
CA LEU A 216 -5.53 5.01 -6.67
C LEU A 216 -4.32 5.56 -7.43
N HIS A 217 -3.28 4.75 -7.62
CA HIS A 217 -2.08 5.19 -8.34
C HIS A 217 -2.39 5.57 -9.79
N SER A 218 -3.19 4.74 -10.49
CA SER A 218 -3.63 5.06 -11.84
C SER A 218 -4.45 6.35 -11.91
N GLU A 219 -5.29 6.64 -10.91
CA GLU A 219 -6.06 7.89 -10.79
C GLU A 219 -5.14 9.10 -10.55
N VAL A 220 -4.20 8.99 -9.62
CA VAL A 220 -3.24 10.07 -9.35
C VAL A 220 -2.44 10.41 -10.61
N ILE A 221 -2.04 9.41 -11.38
CA ILE A 221 -1.34 9.61 -12.66
C ILE A 221 -2.25 10.21 -13.72
N GLN A 222 -3.48 9.71 -13.87
CA GLN A 222 -4.48 10.26 -14.80
C GLN A 222 -4.69 11.76 -14.57
N SER A 223 -4.82 12.16 -13.30
CA SER A 223 -5.06 13.55 -12.92
C SER A 223 -3.97 14.53 -13.36
N MET A 224 -2.82 14.04 -13.81
CA MET A 224 -1.74 14.86 -14.38
C MET A 224 -1.97 15.22 -15.86
N HIS A 225 -2.96 14.59 -16.53
CA HIS A 225 -3.39 14.85 -17.91
C HIS A 225 -2.23 14.84 -18.91
N PHE A 226 -1.56 13.71 -19.04
CA PHE A 226 -0.47 13.51 -20.02
C PHE A 226 -0.96 13.08 -21.40
N GLU A 227 -2.21 12.63 -21.51
CA GLU A 227 -2.81 12.21 -22.78
C GLU A 227 -2.76 13.36 -23.81
N GLY A 228 -2.45 13.02 -25.03
CA GLY A 228 -2.35 14.00 -26.14
C GLY A 228 -1.10 14.87 -26.15
N GLN A 229 -0.14 14.72 -25.21
CA GLN A 229 1.10 15.51 -25.17
C GLN A 229 2.19 15.02 -26.14
N GLY A 230 1.94 13.95 -26.87
CA GLY A 230 2.87 13.35 -27.81
C GLY A 230 3.70 12.20 -27.22
N GLU A 231 4.18 11.33 -28.10
CA GLU A 231 4.82 10.06 -27.74
C GLU A 231 6.08 10.21 -26.89
N GLN A 232 6.93 11.16 -27.26
CA GLN A 232 8.19 11.41 -26.53
C GLN A 232 7.92 11.83 -25.07
N VAL A 233 6.88 12.63 -24.84
CA VAL A 233 6.52 13.05 -23.48
C VAL A 233 5.99 11.86 -22.68
N ILE A 234 5.17 11.01 -23.30
CA ILE A 234 4.64 9.79 -22.65
C ILE A 234 5.79 8.86 -22.24
N GLU A 235 6.75 8.58 -23.16
CA GLU A 235 7.91 7.73 -22.86
C GLU A 235 8.81 8.32 -21.78
N GLU A 236 9.03 9.63 -21.80
CA GLU A 236 9.79 10.32 -20.76
C GLU A 236 9.11 10.20 -19.39
N ARG A 237 7.78 10.37 -19.32
CA ARG A 237 7.00 10.25 -18.08
C ARG A 237 6.98 8.83 -17.54
N LEU A 238 6.84 7.83 -18.39
CA LEU A 238 6.93 6.42 -18.00
C LEU A 238 8.30 6.11 -17.38
N ARG A 239 9.37 6.65 -17.93
CA ARG A 239 10.72 6.46 -17.37
C ARG A 239 10.89 7.13 -16.01
N TYR A 240 10.41 8.37 -15.85
CA TYR A 240 10.49 9.06 -14.54
C TYR A 240 9.64 8.38 -13.48
N GLU A 241 8.44 7.93 -13.83
CA GLU A 241 7.57 7.18 -12.94
C GLU A 241 8.23 5.86 -12.49
N LEU A 242 8.86 5.12 -13.41
CA LEU A 242 9.58 3.90 -13.07
C LEU A 242 10.71 4.16 -12.06
N PHE A 243 11.49 5.24 -12.23
CA PHE A 243 12.54 5.60 -11.28
C PHE A 243 11.98 6.00 -9.91
N ASP A 244 10.89 6.77 -9.89
CA ASP A 244 10.19 7.15 -8.66
C ASP A 244 9.67 5.91 -7.92
N THR A 245 9.02 4.99 -8.64
CA THR A 245 8.54 3.72 -8.10
C THR A 245 9.69 2.84 -7.58
N LEU A 246 10.77 2.67 -8.34
CA LEU A 246 11.92 1.87 -7.91
C LEU A 246 12.56 2.41 -6.63
N PHE A 247 12.79 3.71 -6.56
CA PHE A 247 13.36 4.35 -5.37
C PHE A 247 12.45 4.20 -4.15
N SER A 248 11.20 4.54 -4.33
CA SER A 248 10.19 4.54 -3.29
C SER A 248 9.95 3.13 -2.73
N MET A 249 9.79 2.14 -3.61
CA MET A 249 9.60 0.74 -3.21
C MET A 249 10.87 0.13 -2.62
N GLY A 250 12.06 0.56 -3.08
CA GLY A 250 13.33 0.16 -2.47
C GLY A 250 13.46 0.61 -1.01
N VAL A 251 13.04 1.82 -0.69
CA VAL A 251 12.97 2.31 0.69
C VAL A 251 11.95 1.50 1.51
N GLY A 252 10.76 1.25 0.96
CA GLY A 252 9.74 0.44 1.61
C GLY A 252 10.23 -0.99 1.87
N TRP A 253 10.90 -1.62 0.91
CA TRP A 253 11.52 -2.93 1.07
C TRP A 253 12.54 -2.97 2.22
N ALA A 254 13.40 -1.95 2.29
CA ALA A 254 14.43 -1.88 3.35
C ALA A 254 13.79 -1.76 4.74
N ILE A 255 12.76 -0.93 4.90
CA ILE A 255 12.05 -0.75 6.17
C ILE A 255 11.28 -2.02 6.55
N ASN A 256 10.53 -2.62 5.63
CA ASN A 256 9.78 -3.86 5.89
C ASN A 256 10.73 -5.01 6.25
N SER A 257 11.85 -5.13 5.53
CA SER A 257 12.90 -6.13 5.86
C SER A 257 13.49 -5.88 7.24
N ALA A 258 13.76 -4.62 7.59
CA ALA A 258 14.29 -4.26 8.91
C ALA A 258 13.32 -4.68 10.03
N MET A 259 12.02 -4.46 9.86
CA MET A 259 11.00 -4.89 10.83
C MET A 259 11.00 -6.41 11.04
N VAL A 260 11.04 -7.20 9.95
CA VAL A 260 11.10 -8.67 10.04
C VAL A 260 12.39 -9.11 10.75
N ILE A 261 13.54 -8.54 10.39
CA ILE A 261 14.84 -8.87 10.98
C ILE A 261 14.87 -8.52 12.47
N LEU A 262 14.38 -7.34 12.85
CA LEU A 262 14.30 -6.92 14.25
C LEU A 262 13.38 -7.82 15.07
N ALA A 263 12.22 -8.15 14.54
CA ALA A 263 11.30 -9.07 15.20
C ALA A 263 11.91 -10.46 15.34
N ALA A 264 12.67 -10.93 14.34
CA ALA A 264 13.40 -12.19 14.40
C ALA A 264 14.48 -12.19 15.49
N THR A 265 15.27 -11.13 15.58
CA THR A 265 16.38 -11.04 16.54
C THR A 265 15.93 -10.76 17.96
N THR A 266 14.83 -10.00 18.13
CA THR A 266 14.37 -9.54 19.46
C THR A 266 13.35 -10.52 20.06
N PHE A 267 12.43 -11.05 19.26
CA PHE A 267 11.33 -11.87 19.76
C PHE A 267 11.53 -13.35 19.47
N PHE A 268 11.72 -13.73 18.19
CA PHE A 268 11.86 -15.13 17.81
C PHE A 268 13.05 -15.81 18.51
N ALA A 269 14.20 -15.13 18.58
CA ALA A 269 15.39 -15.63 19.27
C ALA A 269 15.16 -15.92 20.78
N HIS A 270 14.13 -15.29 21.38
CA HIS A 270 13.76 -15.49 22.78
C HIS A 270 12.47 -16.29 22.96
N GLY A 271 11.94 -16.89 21.90
CA GLY A 271 10.71 -17.69 21.93
C GLY A 271 9.44 -16.88 22.20
N MET A 272 9.46 -15.57 21.94
CA MET A 272 8.33 -14.67 22.10
C MET A 272 7.64 -14.42 20.77
N VAL A 273 6.31 -14.45 20.77
CA VAL A 273 5.48 -14.10 19.60
C VAL A 273 4.86 -12.73 19.84
N VAL A 274 4.90 -11.86 18.83
CA VAL A 274 4.24 -10.57 18.86
C VAL A 274 2.79 -10.75 18.45
N ASP A 275 1.88 -10.37 19.32
CA ASP A 275 0.42 -10.38 19.16
C ASP A 275 -0.23 -9.02 19.45
N ASP A 276 0.59 -7.99 19.68
CA ASP A 276 0.18 -6.60 19.91
C ASP A 276 1.25 -5.64 19.38
N LEU A 277 0.83 -4.57 18.70
CA LEU A 277 1.72 -3.52 18.21
C LEU A 277 2.38 -2.72 19.34
N ALA A 278 1.77 -2.65 20.52
CA ALA A 278 2.38 -2.02 21.69
C ALA A 278 3.65 -2.77 22.14
N VAL A 279 3.66 -4.10 22.01
CA VAL A 279 4.86 -4.94 22.27
C VAL A 279 5.93 -4.66 21.22
N ALA A 280 5.55 -4.46 19.97
CA ALA A 280 6.48 -4.11 18.90
C ALA A 280 7.24 -2.80 19.16
N ALA A 281 6.63 -1.83 19.86
CA ALA A 281 7.29 -0.58 20.24
C ALA A 281 8.53 -0.80 21.14
N ALA A 282 8.61 -1.92 21.85
CA ALA A 282 9.76 -2.25 22.70
C ALA A 282 11.05 -2.50 21.90
N THR A 283 10.93 -2.88 20.61
CA THR A 283 12.11 -3.04 19.74
C THR A 283 12.88 -1.74 19.54
N LEU A 284 12.21 -0.60 19.64
CA LEU A 284 12.80 0.71 19.42
C LEU A 284 13.43 1.32 20.70
N SER A 285 13.30 0.66 21.87
CA SER A 285 13.81 1.17 23.14
C SER A 285 15.32 1.43 23.17
N PRO A 286 16.19 0.62 22.53
CA PRO A 286 17.63 0.86 22.51
C PRO A 286 18.03 2.19 21.86
N ILE A 287 17.29 2.64 20.84
CA ILE A 287 17.56 3.91 20.14
C ILE A 287 16.77 5.06 20.74
N LEU A 288 15.47 4.89 20.96
CA LEU A 288 14.53 5.94 21.35
C LEU A 288 14.38 6.07 22.87
N GLY A 289 14.99 5.16 23.64
CA GLY A 289 14.93 5.15 25.10
C GLY A 289 13.51 5.06 25.64
N PRO A 290 13.22 5.67 26.82
CA PRO A 290 11.89 5.63 27.44
C PRO A 290 10.76 6.23 26.59
N ALA A 291 11.10 7.05 25.59
CA ALA A 291 10.13 7.68 24.70
C ALA A 291 9.68 6.78 23.55
N SER A 292 10.27 5.58 23.38
CA SER A 292 10.03 4.68 22.25
C SER A 292 8.55 4.38 22.02
N SER A 293 7.82 4.01 23.07
CA SER A 293 6.39 3.72 22.99
C SER A 293 5.56 4.91 22.53
N THR A 294 5.88 6.12 23.03
CA THR A 294 5.17 7.35 22.63
C THR A 294 5.47 7.72 21.18
N ILE A 295 6.75 7.67 20.77
CA ILE A 295 7.16 8.01 19.40
C ILE A 295 6.55 7.01 18.43
N PHE A 296 6.58 5.71 18.75
CA PHE A 296 5.95 4.65 17.96
C PHE A 296 4.44 4.87 17.82
N ALA A 297 3.76 5.16 18.93
CA ALA A 297 2.30 5.38 18.92
C ALA A 297 1.92 6.64 18.13
N VAL A 298 2.70 7.73 18.22
CA VAL A 298 2.48 8.94 17.40
C VAL A 298 2.66 8.62 15.92
N ALA A 299 3.73 7.90 15.56
CA ALA A 299 3.95 7.50 14.17
C ALA A 299 2.87 6.55 13.66
N LEU A 300 2.43 5.58 14.48
CA LEU A 300 1.32 4.68 14.16
C LEU A 300 0.00 5.44 13.93
N LEU A 301 -0.26 6.49 14.74
CA LEU A 301 -1.43 7.34 14.57
C LEU A 301 -1.38 8.10 13.24
N PHE A 302 -0.24 8.71 12.92
CA PHE A 302 -0.06 9.41 11.65
C PHE A 302 -0.08 8.47 10.46
N ALA A 303 0.52 7.29 10.56
CA ALA A 303 0.44 6.25 9.54
C ALA A 303 -1.02 5.84 9.31
N GLY A 304 -1.74 5.46 10.36
CA GLY A 304 -3.14 5.06 10.27
C GLY A 304 -4.06 6.15 9.71
N LEU A 305 -3.89 7.42 10.12
CA LEU A 305 -4.65 8.54 9.55
C LEU A 305 -4.32 8.75 8.07
N SER A 306 -3.04 8.72 7.69
CA SER A 306 -2.60 8.90 6.31
C SER A 306 -3.17 7.81 5.41
N SER A 307 -2.96 6.56 5.80
CA SER A 307 -3.40 5.41 5.03
C SER A 307 -4.92 5.30 5.00
N SER A 308 -5.63 5.69 6.08
CA SER A 308 -7.11 5.82 6.05
C SER A 308 -7.56 6.82 4.98
N VAL A 309 -6.87 7.97 4.84
CA VAL A 309 -7.19 8.96 3.80
C VAL A 309 -6.97 8.38 2.41
N THR A 310 -5.85 7.69 2.17
CA THR A 310 -5.58 7.05 0.86
C THR A 310 -6.55 5.92 0.56
N ALA A 311 -6.94 5.11 1.55
CA ALA A 311 -7.98 4.09 1.40
C ALA A 311 -9.35 4.72 1.05
N GLY A 312 -9.70 5.84 1.71
CA GLY A 312 -10.89 6.61 1.37
C GLY A 312 -10.86 7.16 -0.06
N MET A 313 -9.71 7.71 -0.50
CA MET A 313 -9.53 8.16 -1.89
C MET A 313 -9.70 6.99 -2.87
N ALA A 314 -9.09 5.84 -2.60
CA ALA A 314 -9.22 4.65 -3.43
C ALA A 314 -10.68 4.17 -3.52
N ALA A 315 -11.42 4.18 -2.41
CA ALA A 315 -12.85 3.86 -2.39
C ALA A 315 -13.68 4.83 -3.25
N GLY A 316 -13.36 6.13 -3.16
CA GLY A 316 -13.99 7.16 -4.00
C GLY A 316 -13.67 6.97 -5.48
N THR A 317 -12.40 6.72 -5.83
CA THR A 317 -11.94 6.43 -7.20
C THR A 317 -12.65 5.21 -7.80
N ILE A 318 -12.71 4.10 -7.02
CA ILE A 318 -13.39 2.88 -7.48
C ILE A 318 -14.88 3.15 -7.70
N THR A 319 -15.52 3.89 -6.79
CA THR A 319 -16.95 4.19 -6.88
C THR A 319 -17.24 5.14 -8.05
N ALA A 320 -16.48 6.23 -8.21
CA ALA A 320 -16.59 7.13 -9.36
C ALA A 320 -16.41 6.39 -10.69
N GLY A 321 -15.37 5.54 -10.75
CA GLY A 321 -15.10 4.74 -11.94
C GLY A 321 -16.19 3.72 -12.29
N MET A 322 -17.03 3.25 -11.32
CA MET A 322 -18.23 2.45 -11.62
C MET A 322 -19.26 3.20 -12.47
N PHE A 323 -19.24 4.53 -12.39
CA PHE A 323 -20.12 5.44 -13.16
C PHE A 323 -19.40 6.12 -14.32
N ASP A 324 -18.14 5.74 -14.58
CA ASP A 324 -17.29 6.33 -15.63
C ASP A 324 -17.01 7.83 -15.39
N GLU A 325 -16.81 8.19 -14.12
CA GLU A 325 -16.55 9.53 -13.62
C GLU A 325 -15.13 9.62 -13.03
N GLU A 326 -14.48 10.77 -13.17
CA GLU A 326 -13.24 11.08 -12.46
C GLU A 326 -13.49 11.26 -10.96
N TYR A 327 -12.50 10.94 -10.13
CA TYR A 327 -12.64 11.12 -8.69
C TYR A 327 -12.66 12.60 -8.30
N ASP A 328 -13.76 13.03 -7.71
CA ASP A 328 -13.86 14.27 -6.93
C ASP A 328 -14.63 14.01 -5.64
N ILE A 329 -14.01 14.30 -4.49
CA ILE A 329 -14.63 14.09 -3.17
C ILE A 329 -15.95 14.87 -2.99
N HIS A 330 -16.14 15.96 -3.74
CA HIS A 330 -17.36 16.77 -3.69
C HIS A 330 -18.48 16.21 -4.56
N ASP A 331 -18.17 15.28 -5.46
CA ASP A 331 -19.18 14.60 -6.25
C ASP A 331 -19.89 13.51 -5.44
N ARG A 332 -21.18 13.31 -5.75
CA ARG A 332 -22.04 12.42 -4.98
C ARG A 332 -21.55 10.97 -4.95
N HIS A 333 -21.11 10.42 -6.08
CA HIS A 333 -20.69 9.03 -6.14
C HIS A 333 -19.40 8.81 -5.38
N SER A 334 -18.43 9.69 -5.53
CA SER A 334 -17.16 9.64 -4.77
C SER A 334 -17.39 9.79 -3.28
N SER A 335 -18.16 10.81 -2.84
CA SER A 335 -18.39 11.07 -1.41
C SER A 335 -19.19 9.96 -0.73
N VAL A 336 -20.21 9.42 -1.40
CA VAL A 336 -20.98 8.28 -0.89
C VAL A 336 -20.11 7.02 -0.82
N GLY A 337 -19.25 6.77 -1.82
CA GLY A 337 -18.31 5.68 -1.82
C GLY A 337 -17.33 5.75 -0.64
N VAL A 338 -16.75 6.92 -0.38
CA VAL A 338 -15.87 7.14 0.78
C VAL A 338 -16.61 6.92 2.09
N ALA A 339 -17.80 7.53 2.25
CA ALA A 339 -18.58 7.41 3.48
C ALA A 339 -19.00 5.95 3.77
N ALA A 340 -19.45 5.22 2.75
CA ALA A 340 -19.83 3.81 2.88
C ALA A 340 -18.61 2.92 3.21
N CYS A 341 -17.43 3.23 2.64
CA CYS A 341 -16.19 2.54 2.95
C CYS A 341 -15.83 2.69 4.44
N PHE A 342 -15.80 3.92 4.96
CA PHE A 342 -15.51 4.14 6.38
C PHE A 342 -16.57 3.55 7.31
N ALA A 343 -17.86 3.63 6.94
CA ALA A 343 -18.92 2.98 7.70
C ALA A 343 -18.71 1.46 7.76
N GLY A 344 -18.38 0.82 6.63
CA GLY A 344 -18.04 -0.60 6.56
C GLY A 344 -16.79 -0.95 7.38
N ALA A 345 -15.75 -0.12 7.30
CA ALA A 345 -14.51 -0.29 8.07
C ALA A 345 -14.77 -0.22 9.59
N VAL A 346 -15.52 0.79 10.05
CA VAL A 346 -15.91 0.91 11.48
C VAL A 346 -16.76 -0.27 11.91
N ALA A 347 -17.75 -0.67 11.09
CA ALA A 347 -18.58 -1.84 11.41
C ALA A 347 -17.74 -3.11 11.56
N ALA A 348 -16.75 -3.32 10.69
CA ALA A 348 -15.81 -4.42 10.80
C ALA A 348 -14.94 -4.33 12.07
N CYS A 349 -14.39 -3.14 12.39
CA CYS A 349 -13.63 -2.93 13.63
C CYS A 349 -14.41 -3.26 14.90
N LEU A 350 -15.73 -3.02 14.92
CA LEU A 350 -16.58 -3.29 16.10
C LEU A 350 -16.77 -4.78 16.37
N VAL A 351 -16.65 -5.63 15.34
CA VAL A 351 -16.85 -7.08 15.45
C VAL A 351 -15.55 -7.88 15.56
N VAL A 352 -14.40 -7.28 15.23
CA VAL A 352 -13.08 -7.93 15.33
C VAL A 352 -12.72 -8.11 16.81
N PRO A 353 -12.48 -9.36 17.29
CA PRO A 353 -12.19 -9.61 18.71
C PRO A 353 -10.77 -9.17 19.10
N ASN A 354 -9.78 -9.47 18.25
CA ASN A 354 -8.37 -9.15 18.45
C ASN A 354 -7.92 -8.15 17.38
N PRO A 355 -7.54 -6.91 17.77
CA PRO A 355 -7.10 -5.89 16.83
C PRO A 355 -5.88 -6.29 15.99
N PHE A 356 -4.89 -6.96 16.58
CA PHE A 356 -3.67 -7.38 15.86
C PHE A 356 -3.98 -8.46 14.81
N GLU A 357 -4.78 -9.45 15.15
CA GLU A 357 -5.26 -10.45 14.19
C GLU A 357 -6.10 -9.80 13.08
N GLY A 358 -6.93 -8.81 13.43
CA GLY A 358 -7.70 -8.04 12.48
C GLY A 358 -6.83 -7.34 11.44
N LEU A 359 -5.69 -6.78 11.85
CA LEU A 359 -4.71 -6.22 10.92
C LEU A 359 -4.17 -7.28 9.95
N ILE A 360 -3.75 -8.44 10.46
CA ILE A 360 -3.18 -9.53 9.65
C ILE A 360 -4.21 -10.07 8.65
N TRP A 361 -5.43 -10.39 9.12
CA TRP A 361 -6.46 -10.95 8.24
C TRP A 361 -6.97 -9.96 7.21
N SER A 362 -7.01 -8.66 7.52
CA SER A 362 -7.36 -7.66 6.52
C SER A 362 -6.37 -7.67 5.34
N GLN A 363 -5.07 -7.79 5.63
CA GLN A 363 -4.05 -7.86 4.59
C GLN A 363 -4.14 -9.17 3.78
N ALA A 364 -4.45 -10.29 4.43
CA ALA A 364 -4.69 -11.55 3.73
C ALA A 364 -5.90 -11.45 2.77
N LEU A 365 -6.97 -10.74 3.16
CA LEU A 365 -8.11 -10.47 2.27
C LEU A 365 -7.74 -9.63 1.05
N LEU A 366 -6.78 -8.70 1.18
CA LEU A 366 -6.27 -7.94 0.04
C LEU A 366 -5.57 -8.84 -0.97
N SER A 367 -4.76 -9.79 -0.49
CA SER A 367 -4.12 -10.77 -1.37
C SER A 367 -5.13 -11.58 -2.15
N LEU A 368 -6.21 -12.05 -1.52
CA LEU A 368 -7.26 -12.83 -2.19
C LEU A 368 -7.97 -12.06 -3.34
N GLN A 369 -8.01 -10.74 -3.27
CA GLN A 369 -8.57 -9.90 -4.34
C GLN A 369 -7.54 -9.58 -5.44
N LEU A 370 -6.26 -9.62 -5.12
CA LEU A 370 -5.17 -9.21 -6.00
C LEU A 370 -5.16 -9.94 -7.36
N PRO A 371 -5.37 -11.28 -7.47
CA PRO A 371 -5.44 -11.97 -8.75
C PRO A 371 -6.47 -11.36 -9.71
N ILE A 372 -7.62 -10.93 -9.18
CA ILE A 372 -8.69 -10.31 -9.98
C ILE A 372 -8.22 -8.97 -10.54
N THR A 373 -7.60 -8.12 -9.72
CA THR A 373 -7.05 -6.83 -10.15
C THR A 373 -5.93 -7.01 -11.17
N VAL A 374 -5.00 -7.94 -10.93
CA VAL A 374 -3.88 -8.24 -11.85
C VAL A 374 -4.41 -8.74 -13.20
N PHE A 375 -5.40 -9.63 -13.21
CA PHE A 375 -6.03 -10.10 -14.44
C PHE A 375 -6.62 -8.96 -15.26
N VAL A 376 -7.34 -8.05 -14.61
CA VAL A 376 -7.94 -6.90 -15.29
C VAL A 376 -6.86 -5.94 -15.81
N LEU A 377 -5.85 -5.66 -15.02
CA LEU A 377 -4.73 -4.82 -15.41
C LEU A 377 -4.04 -5.38 -16.67
N ILE A 378 -3.73 -6.68 -16.69
CA ILE A 378 -3.16 -7.37 -17.86
C ILE A 378 -4.11 -7.27 -19.05
N ARG A 379 -5.38 -7.53 -18.87
CA ARG A 379 -6.39 -7.53 -19.94
C ARG A 379 -6.51 -6.17 -20.61
N LEU A 380 -6.44 -5.10 -19.85
CA LEU A 380 -6.52 -3.73 -20.35
C LEU A 380 -5.21 -3.30 -21.01
N THR A 381 -4.07 -3.49 -20.33
CA THR A 381 -2.76 -3.00 -20.81
C THR A 381 -2.17 -3.83 -21.96
N SER A 382 -2.62 -5.08 -22.13
CA SER A 382 -2.28 -5.91 -23.30
C SER A 382 -3.08 -5.57 -24.56
N SER A 383 -4.16 -4.80 -24.44
CA SER A 383 -5.10 -4.57 -25.53
C SER A 383 -4.69 -3.38 -26.40
N PRO A 384 -4.39 -3.58 -27.71
CA PRO A 384 -4.15 -2.46 -28.62
C PRO A 384 -5.38 -1.55 -28.81
N ARG A 385 -6.61 -2.03 -28.49
CA ARG A 385 -7.80 -1.19 -28.51
C ARG A 385 -7.85 -0.18 -27.38
N VAL A 386 -7.21 -0.50 -26.23
CA VAL A 386 -7.14 0.35 -25.05
C VAL A 386 -5.89 1.21 -25.10
N MET A 387 -4.73 0.58 -25.31
CA MET A 387 -3.40 1.19 -25.20
C MET A 387 -2.82 1.71 -26.51
N GLY A 388 -3.48 1.43 -27.64
CA GLY A 388 -2.92 1.75 -28.96
C GLY A 388 -1.54 1.12 -29.16
N LYS A 389 -0.56 1.95 -29.53
CA LYS A 389 0.86 1.55 -29.73
C LYS A 389 1.62 1.28 -28.42
N PHE A 390 1.08 1.74 -27.29
CA PHE A 390 1.65 1.53 -25.97
C PHE A 390 1.20 0.20 -25.33
N ALA A 391 0.52 -0.69 -26.06
CA ALA A 391 0.15 -2.01 -25.54
C ALA A 391 1.39 -2.79 -25.07
N ASN A 392 1.26 -3.49 -23.96
CA ASN A 392 2.35 -4.24 -23.34
C ASN A 392 3.01 -5.21 -24.35
N SER A 393 4.34 -5.30 -24.27
CA SER A 393 5.11 -6.29 -25.01
C SER A 393 4.83 -7.73 -24.50
N ARG A 394 5.10 -8.72 -25.36
CA ARG A 394 4.94 -10.14 -24.97
C ARG A 394 5.74 -10.55 -23.73
N PRO A 395 7.02 -10.13 -23.54
CA PRO A 395 7.76 -10.43 -22.32
C PRO A 395 7.14 -9.83 -21.07
N LEU A 396 6.66 -8.57 -21.13
CA LEU A 396 6.00 -7.92 -20.00
C LEU A 396 4.68 -8.64 -19.65
N ASN A 397 3.89 -9.01 -20.64
CA ASN A 397 2.68 -9.80 -20.39
C ASN A 397 2.99 -11.16 -19.75
N ALA A 398 4.03 -11.85 -20.20
CA ALA A 398 4.45 -13.11 -19.60
C ALA A 398 4.87 -12.92 -18.12
N LEU A 399 5.59 -11.84 -17.82
CA LEU A 399 5.96 -11.49 -16.43
C LEU A 399 4.72 -11.22 -15.58
N LEU A 400 3.77 -10.41 -16.06
CA LEU A 400 2.53 -10.09 -15.34
C LEU A 400 1.67 -11.33 -15.09
N VAL A 401 1.56 -12.22 -16.09
CA VAL A 401 0.87 -13.52 -15.92
C VAL A 401 1.58 -14.38 -14.89
N GLY A 402 2.92 -14.41 -14.89
CA GLY A 402 3.71 -15.09 -13.86
C GLY A 402 3.42 -14.56 -12.46
N ILE A 403 3.37 -13.23 -12.30
CA ILE A 403 2.99 -12.58 -11.03
C ILE A 403 1.58 -13.02 -10.60
N GLY A 404 0.59 -12.93 -11.49
CA GLY A 404 -0.77 -13.34 -11.18
C GLY A 404 -0.88 -14.82 -10.80
N ALA A 405 -0.11 -15.70 -11.46
CA ALA A 405 -0.05 -17.12 -11.13
C ALA A 405 0.56 -17.37 -9.73
N ILE A 406 1.65 -16.69 -9.39
CA ILE A 406 2.30 -16.83 -8.07
C ILE A 406 1.34 -16.40 -6.97
N VAL A 407 0.70 -15.23 -7.10
CA VAL A 407 -0.28 -14.74 -6.12
C VAL A 407 -1.41 -15.76 -5.96
N THR A 408 -2.00 -16.22 -7.06
CA THR A 408 -3.09 -17.21 -7.03
C THR A 408 -2.67 -18.51 -6.35
N ILE A 409 -1.46 -18.99 -6.59
CA ILE A 409 -0.94 -20.20 -5.94
C ILE A 409 -0.82 -19.99 -4.41
N LEU A 410 -0.28 -18.87 -3.97
CA LEU A 410 -0.15 -18.56 -2.55
C LEU A 410 -1.51 -18.46 -1.86
N ASP A 411 -2.49 -17.82 -2.51
CA ASP A 411 -3.86 -17.72 -1.99
C ASP A 411 -4.56 -19.08 -1.93
N VAL A 412 -4.37 -19.95 -2.94
CA VAL A 412 -4.90 -21.34 -2.92
C VAL A 412 -4.27 -22.15 -1.79
N VAL A 413 -2.97 -21.99 -1.55
CA VAL A 413 -2.29 -22.66 -0.43
C VAL A 413 -2.86 -22.20 0.92
N LEU A 414 -3.14 -20.89 1.07
CA LEU A 414 -3.81 -20.39 2.27
C LEU A 414 -5.18 -21.05 2.45
N LEU A 415 -6.03 -21.01 1.42
CA LEU A 415 -7.39 -21.56 1.49
C LEU A 415 -7.43 -23.08 1.70
N ALA A 416 -6.44 -23.80 1.17
CA ALA A 416 -6.33 -25.25 1.36
C ALA A 416 -5.79 -25.64 2.75
N GLY A 417 -5.14 -24.72 3.45
CA GLY A 417 -4.61 -24.92 4.80
C GLY A 417 -5.56 -24.48 5.92
N MET A 418 -6.67 -23.84 5.58
CA MET A 418 -7.75 -23.44 6.49
C MET A 418 -8.75 -24.60 6.70
#